data_ec0279d3947a1ae5c31b53d2aded8cb7
#
_entry.id   ec0279d3947a1ae5c31b53d2aded8cb7
#
_cell.length_a   1.000
_cell.length_b   1.000
_cell.length_c   1.000
_cell.angle_alpha   90.00
_cell.angle_beta   90.00
_cell.angle_gamma   90.00
#
_symmetry.space_group_name_H-M   'P 1'
#
loop_
_entity.id
_entity.type
_entity.pdbx_description
1 polymer ?
#
loop_
_entity_poly.entity_id
_entity_poly.type
_entity_poly.pdbx_seq_one_letter_code
_entity_poly.pdbx_strand_id
1 'polypeptide(L)'
;MRRSWARRAFIDLMMKAPLLLSVAPAGLAACRTASPGAIAAGQRACVKRIVYLMFPHPEVGDEPYERAVVGIFDLVGRRPDLAALIGQGLEKLDGGQPGAWIALDEAGQVARLREIETSPFFRSVYQATIDHLYNDERVWSHIGYEGSSFEKGGYLGRGFDDIDWL
;
A
#
# COMPACT_ATOMS: atom_id res chain seq x y z
N MET A 1 -12.54 70.55 -14.71
CA MET A 1 -13.53 69.51 -14.94
C MET A 1 -12.90 68.34 -15.69
N ARG A 2 -12.38 67.37 -15.00
CA ARG A 2 -11.99 66.05 -15.55
C ARG A 2 -11.64 65.14 -14.37
N ARG A 3 -12.30 64.00 -14.25
CA ARG A 3 -11.97 62.79 -13.49
C ARG A 3 -13.09 62.27 -12.58
N SER A 4 -14.13 61.73 -13.17
CA SER A 4 -15.04 60.88 -12.42
C SER A 4 -15.48 59.60 -13.15
N TRP A 5 -14.92 59.29 -14.34
CA TRP A 5 -15.37 58.16 -15.16
C TRP A 5 -14.60 56.86 -14.90
N ALA A 6 -13.42 56.88 -14.30
CA ALA A 6 -12.59 55.69 -14.18
C ALA A 6 -12.94 54.76 -13.01
N ARG A 7 -13.66 55.27 -12.00
CA ARG A 7 -14.01 54.44 -10.81
C ARG A 7 -15.27 53.59 -10.97
N ARG A 8 -16.22 54.02 -11.79
CA ARG A 8 -17.47 53.26 -12.02
C ARG A 8 -17.26 52.08 -12.96
N ALA A 9 -16.38 52.16 -13.94
CA ALA A 9 -16.08 51.06 -14.88
C ALA A 9 -15.33 49.90 -14.21
N PHE A 10 -14.54 50.17 -13.13
CA PHE A 10 -13.80 49.12 -12.43
C PHE A 10 -14.71 48.29 -11.51
N ILE A 11 -15.72 48.90 -10.93
CA ILE A 11 -16.68 48.19 -10.03
C ILE A 11 -17.66 47.32 -10.82
N ASP A 12 -18.10 47.75 -12.03
CA ASP A 12 -18.97 46.94 -12.88
C ASP A 12 -18.29 45.73 -13.48
N LEU A 13 -16.97 45.73 -13.62
CA LEU A 13 -16.22 44.58 -14.15
C LEU A 13 -16.03 43.49 -13.08
N MET A 14 -16.00 43.85 -11.80
CA MET A 14 -15.84 42.90 -10.69
C MET A 14 -17.15 42.16 -10.32
N MET A 15 -18.31 42.69 -10.71
CA MET A 15 -19.60 42.08 -10.37
C MET A 15 -20.17 41.12 -11.44
N LYS A 16 -19.50 40.92 -12.57
CA LYS A 16 -19.93 40.03 -13.67
C LYS A 16 -19.03 38.84 -13.89
N ALA A 17 -18.12 38.51 -12.96
CA ALA A 17 -17.39 37.25 -13.02
C ALA A 17 -18.34 36.10 -12.59
N PRO A 18 -18.64 35.11 -13.46
CA PRO A 18 -19.35 33.93 -13.02
C PRO A 18 -18.50 33.18 -12.01
N LEU A 19 -19.06 32.93 -10.83
CA LEU A 19 -18.49 32.01 -9.85
C LEU A 19 -18.52 30.62 -10.48
N LEU A 20 -17.44 30.23 -11.14
CA LEU A 20 -17.20 28.84 -11.52
C LEU A 20 -16.95 28.08 -10.23
N LEU A 21 -18.04 27.52 -9.69
CA LEU A 21 -17.97 26.53 -8.63
C LEU A 21 -17.26 25.31 -9.22
N SER A 22 -15.95 25.26 -9.07
CA SER A 22 -15.14 24.08 -9.37
C SER A 22 -15.54 22.99 -8.38
N VAL A 23 -16.48 22.15 -8.78
CA VAL A 23 -16.74 20.88 -8.09
C VAL A 23 -15.55 19.98 -8.39
N ALA A 24 -14.55 20.02 -7.52
CA ALA A 24 -13.50 19.01 -7.53
C ALA A 24 -14.14 17.66 -7.17
N PRO A 25 -13.88 16.59 -7.92
CA PRO A 25 -14.35 15.27 -7.54
C PRO A 25 -13.68 14.89 -6.21
N ALA A 26 -14.50 14.74 -5.18
CA ALA A 26 -14.11 14.29 -3.85
C ALA A 26 -13.79 12.79 -3.90
N GLY A 27 -12.64 12.40 -4.45
CA GLY A 27 -12.26 11.00 -4.61
C GLY A 27 -10.78 10.69 -4.64
N LEU A 28 -9.89 11.68 -4.73
CA LEU A 28 -8.47 11.44 -4.97
C LEU A 28 -7.53 12.13 -3.96
N ALA A 29 -7.90 12.19 -2.68
CA ALA A 29 -7.06 12.80 -1.64
C ALA A 29 -6.48 11.75 -0.69
N ALA A 30 -5.92 10.65 -1.19
CA ALA A 30 -5.57 9.52 -0.34
C ALA A 30 -4.09 9.33 0.01
N CYS A 31 -3.17 10.12 -0.55
CA CYS A 31 -1.75 10.02 -0.19
C CYS A 31 -1.14 11.36 0.24
N ARG A 32 -1.90 12.22 0.93
CA ARG A 32 -1.30 13.40 1.58
C ARG A 32 -0.55 12.96 2.83
N THR A 33 0.64 13.49 2.99
CA THR A 33 1.50 13.37 4.17
C THR A 33 0.67 13.41 5.46
N ALA A 34 0.34 12.24 5.98
CA ALA A 34 -0.31 12.10 7.26
C ALA A 34 0.69 12.49 8.36
N SER A 35 0.20 13.15 9.40
CA SER A 35 0.94 13.39 10.63
C SER A 35 1.61 12.09 11.10
N PRO A 36 2.83 12.15 11.69
CA PRO A 36 3.49 10.95 12.18
C PRO A 36 2.56 10.22 13.15
N GLY A 37 1.99 9.10 12.71
CA GLY A 37 1.10 8.25 13.51
C GLY A 37 -0.26 7.91 12.91
N ALA A 38 -0.78 8.65 11.93
CA ALA A 38 -2.04 8.31 11.26
C ALA A 38 -1.77 7.81 9.85
N ILE A 39 -1.81 6.50 9.67
CA ILE A 39 -1.67 5.87 8.37
C ILE A 39 -2.97 6.04 7.60
N ALA A 40 -2.91 6.77 6.49
CA ALA A 40 -4.07 7.03 5.65
C ALA A 40 -4.63 5.72 5.07
N ALA A 41 -5.96 5.62 4.95
CA ALA A 41 -6.63 4.45 4.37
C ALA A 41 -6.07 4.07 2.99
N GLY A 42 -5.66 5.06 2.19
CA GLY A 42 -5.01 4.85 0.89
C GLY A 42 -3.65 4.15 0.98
N GLN A 43 -2.87 4.42 2.01
CA GLN A 43 -1.58 3.71 2.22
C GLN A 43 -1.80 2.23 2.52
N ARG A 44 -2.84 1.88 3.30
CA ARG A 44 -3.21 0.48 3.57
C ARG A 44 -3.58 -0.25 2.28
N ALA A 45 -4.40 0.36 1.43
CA ALA A 45 -4.77 -0.22 0.13
C ALA A 45 -3.56 -0.44 -0.77
N CYS A 46 -2.63 0.53 -0.84
CA CYS A 46 -1.38 0.38 -1.59
C CYS A 46 -0.53 -0.77 -1.03
N VAL A 47 -0.30 -0.82 0.29
CA VAL A 47 0.48 -1.90 0.91
C VAL A 47 -0.18 -3.26 0.69
N LYS A 48 -1.51 -3.37 0.82
CA LYS A 48 -2.24 -4.62 0.52
C LYS A 48 -1.99 -5.08 -0.91
N ARG A 49 -2.08 -4.15 -1.87
CA ARG A 49 -1.81 -4.47 -3.28
C ARG A 49 -0.36 -4.90 -3.50
N ILE A 50 0.62 -4.27 -2.85
CA ILE A 50 2.03 -4.67 -2.90
C ILE A 50 2.19 -6.10 -2.36
N VAL A 51 1.63 -6.40 -1.19
CA VAL A 51 1.68 -7.73 -0.56
C VAL A 51 1.11 -8.80 -1.50
N TYR A 52 -0.04 -8.53 -2.12
CA TYR A 52 -0.66 -9.45 -3.09
C TYR A 52 0.21 -9.67 -4.33
N LEU A 53 0.80 -8.61 -4.89
CA LEU A 53 1.66 -8.72 -6.08
C LEU A 53 2.99 -9.43 -5.80
N MET A 54 3.49 -9.34 -4.57
CA MET A 54 4.69 -10.07 -4.15
C MET A 54 4.43 -11.57 -3.94
N PHE A 55 3.25 -11.92 -3.41
CA PHE A 55 2.90 -13.27 -3.02
C PHE A 55 1.45 -13.58 -3.43
N PRO A 56 1.19 -13.79 -4.73
CA PRO A 56 -0.16 -14.02 -5.24
C PRO A 56 -0.65 -15.44 -4.90
N HIS A 57 -1.67 -15.52 -4.05
CA HIS A 57 -2.38 -16.75 -3.72
C HIS A 57 -3.89 -16.51 -3.95
N PRO A 58 -4.37 -16.56 -5.20
CA PRO A 58 -5.75 -16.17 -5.52
C PRO A 58 -6.80 -17.06 -4.82
N GLU A 59 -6.46 -18.31 -4.52
CA GLU A 59 -7.38 -19.27 -3.88
C GLU A 59 -7.53 -19.05 -2.37
N VAL A 60 -6.59 -18.34 -1.73
CA VAL A 60 -6.59 -18.10 -0.27
C VAL A 60 -7.62 -17.03 0.12
N GLY A 61 -8.03 -16.20 -0.84
CA GLY A 61 -8.95 -15.10 -0.61
C GLY A 61 -8.28 -13.89 0.05
N ASP A 62 -9.09 -12.91 0.39
CA ASP A 62 -8.65 -11.56 0.76
C ASP A 62 -8.25 -11.42 2.23
N GLU A 63 -8.85 -12.23 3.11
CA GLU A 63 -8.74 -12.09 4.56
C GLU A 63 -7.33 -12.30 5.12
N PRO A 64 -6.50 -13.27 4.67
CA PRO A 64 -5.12 -13.37 5.12
C PRO A 64 -4.27 -12.15 4.73
N TYR A 65 -4.52 -11.55 3.57
CA TYR A 65 -3.86 -10.32 3.15
C TYR A 65 -4.24 -9.12 4.03
N GLU A 66 -5.51 -9.00 4.39
CA GLU A 66 -5.95 -7.95 5.34
C GLU A 66 -5.26 -8.12 6.70
N ARG A 67 -5.17 -9.33 7.23
CA ARG A 67 -4.47 -9.60 8.50
C ARG A 67 -2.98 -9.31 8.41
N ALA A 68 -2.34 -9.69 7.29
CA ALA A 68 -0.93 -9.37 7.06
C ALA A 68 -0.70 -7.85 7.05
N VAL A 69 -1.57 -7.09 6.38
CA VAL A 69 -1.52 -5.63 6.37
C VAL A 69 -1.71 -5.04 7.76
N VAL A 70 -2.66 -5.56 8.56
CA VAL A 70 -2.82 -5.13 9.97
C VAL A 70 -1.54 -5.35 10.75
N GLY A 71 -0.93 -6.54 10.66
CA GLY A 71 0.33 -6.85 11.33
C GLY A 71 1.49 -5.93 10.90
N ILE A 72 1.61 -5.65 9.61
CA ILE A 72 2.60 -4.71 9.09
C ILE A 72 2.40 -3.31 9.70
N PHE A 73 1.16 -2.83 9.75
CA PHE A 73 0.89 -1.50 10.28
C PHE A 73 0.97 -1.41 11.80
N ASP A 74 0.72 -2.49 12.52
CA ASP A 74 1.00 -2.57 13.97
C ASP A 74 2.51 -2.48 14.24
N LEU A 75 3.33 -3.11 13.40
CA LEU A 75 4.78 -2.97 13.47
C LEU A 75 5.23 -1.54 13.15
N VAL A 76 4.67 -0.93 12.10
CA VAL A 76 4.92 0.48 11.73
C VAL A 76 4.54 1.43 12.87
N GLY A 77 3.43 1.20 13.56
CA GLY A 77 3.00 2.02 14.70
C GLY A 77 3.97 2.01 15.88
N ARG A 78 4.77 0.95 16.01
CA ARG A 78 5.78 0.80 17.07
C ARG A 78 7.18 1.28 16.65
N ARG A 79 7.38 1.55 15.36
CA ARG A 79 8.69 1.86 14.76
C ARG A 79 8.60 3.08 13.85
N PRO A 80 8.93 4.28 14.37
CA PRO A 80 8.88 5.52 13.58
C PRO A 80 9.83 5.51 12.35
N ASP A 81 10.96 4.81 12.45
CA ASP A 81 11.89 4.58 11.35
C ASP A 81 11.25 3.82 10.19
N LEU A 82 10.47 2.77 10.52
CA LEU A 82 9.74 2.00 9.54
C LEU A 82 8.57 2.81 8.94
N ALA A 83 7.89 3.62 9.75
CA ALA A 83 6.83 4.50 9.27
C ALA A 83 7.33 5.49 8.20
N ALA A 84 8.47 6.13 8.46
CA ALA A 84 9.12 7.02 7.50
C ALA A 84 9.53 6.27 6.22
N LEU A 85 10.09 5.07 6.36
CA LEU A 85 10.52 4.23 5.25
C LEU A 85 9.34 3.82 4.35
N ILE A 86 8.23 3.39 4.94
CA ILE A 86 7.00 3.04 4.22
C ILE A 86 6.44 4.26 3.47
N GLY A 87 6.35 5.41 4.14
CA GLY A 87 5.87 6.66 3.52
C GLY A 87 6.70 7.05 2.29
N GLN A 88 8.02 7.09 2.43
CA GLN A 88 8.95 7.43 1.34
C GLN A 88 8.90 6.41 0.19
N GLY A 89 8.75 5.12 0.52
CA GLY A 89 8.64 4.08 -0.48
C GLY A 89 7.37 4.18 -1.32
N LEU A 90 6.23 4.47 -0.69
CA LEU A 90 4.96 4.68 -1.38
C LEU A 90 5.00 5.96 -2.23
N GLU A 91 5.58 7.05 -1.73
CA GLU A 91 5.77 8.29 -2.49
C GLU A 91 6.63 8.06 -3.74
N LYS A 92 7.68 7.26 -3.62
CA LYS A 92 8.54 6.89 -4.75
C LYS A 92 7.79 6.03 -5.78
N LEU A 93 6.97 5.08 -5.34
CA LEU A 93 6.11 4.28 -6.23
C LEU A 93 5.13 5.17 -7.00
N ASP A 94 4.51 6.11 -6.34
CA ASP A 94 3.56 7.06 -6.93
C ASP A 94 4.23 8.07 -7.87
N GLY A 95 5.57 8.19 -7.88
CA GLY A 95 6.30 9.13 -8.71
C GLY A 95 5.95 10.58 -8.41
N GLY A 96 5.60 10.89 -7.15
CA GLY A 96 5.20 12.22 -6.69
C GLY A 96 3.74 12.60 -6.98
N GLN A 97 2.96 11.71 -7.57
CA GLN A 97 1.52 11.89 -7.82
C GLN A 97 0.72 10.89 -6.98
N PRO A 98 0.12 11.31 -5.85
CA PRO A 98 -0.58 10.42 -4.95
C PRO A 98 -1.64 9.55 -5.63
N GLY A 99 -1.53 8.22 -5.45
CA GLY A 99 -2.45 7.25 -6.03
C GLY A 99 -2.16 6.90 -7.50
N ALA A 100 -1.12 7.43 -8.11
CA ALA A 100 -0.79 7.14 -9.51
C ALA A 100 -0.43 5.66 -9.70
N TRP A 101 0.32 5.06 -8.78
CA TRP A 101 0.72 3.67 -8.87
C TRP A 101 -0.47 2.70 -8.78
N ILE A 102 -1.38 2.92 -7.83
CA ILE A 102 -2.54 2.04 -7.63
C ILE A 102 -3.53 2.09 -8.81
N ALA A 103 -3.49 3.18 -9.58
CA ALA A 103 -4.32 3.37 -10.77
C ALA A 103 -3.75 2.70 -12.03
N LEU A 104 -2.49 2.22 -11.99
CA LEU A 104 -1.90 1.47 -13.09
C LEU A 104 -2.57 0.09 -13.21
N ASP A 105 -2.47 -0.51 -14.39
CA ASP A 105 -2.75 -1.92 -14.57
C ASP A 105 -1.70 -2.79 -13.83
N GLU A 106 -1.97 -4.07 -13.69
CA GLU A 106 -1.11 -4.99 -12.95
C GLU A 106 0.31 -5.03 -13.51
N ALA A 107 0.47 -5.04 -14.83
CA ALA A 107 1.78 -5.05 -15.47
C ALA A 107 2.59 -3.79 -15.13
N GLY A 108 1.95 -2.62 -15.16
CA GLY A 108 2.55 -1.35 -14.76
C GLY A 108 2.91 -1.30 -13.28
N GLN A 109 2.04 -1.83 -12.42
CA GLN A 109 2.31 -1.95 -10.99
C GLN A 109 3.53 -2.82 -10.69
N VAL A 110 3.61 -3.99 -11.32
CA VAL A 110 4.76 -4.91 -11.19
C VAL A 110 6.04 -4.29 -11.73
N ALA A 111 5.98 -3.62 -12.89
CA ALA A 111 7.14 -2.94 -13.46
C ALA A 111 7.74 -1.91 -12.48
N ARG A 112 6.89 -1.10 -11.87
CA ARG A 112 7.30 -0.10 -10.87
C ARG A 112 7.87 -0.74 -9.60
N LEU A 113 7.30 -1.85 -9.13
CA LEU A 113 7.84 -2.58 -7.97
C LEU A 113 9.24 -3.14 -8.27
N ARG A 114 9.49 -3.64 -9.48
CA ARG A 114 10.81 -4.13 -9.90
C ARG A 114 11.87 -3.03 -9.90
N GLU A 115 11.52 -1.79 -10.27
CA GLU A 115 12.46 -0.66 -10.22
C GLU A 115 13.00 -0.38 -8.81
N ILE A 116 12.26 -0.78 -7.78
CA ILE A 116 12.61 -0.52 -6.38
C ILE A 116 12.87 -1.78 -5.56
N GLU A 117 12.98 -2.97 -6.17
CA GLU A 117 13.13 -4.26 -5.47
C GLU A 117 14.37 -4.34 -4.57
N THR A 118 15.44 -3.59 -4.90
CA THR A 118 16.64 -3.52 -4.08
C THR A 118 16.57 -2.51 -2.93
N SER A 119 15.48 -1.73 -2.85
CA SER A 119 15.33 -0.68 -1.85
C SER A 119 15.09 -1.24 -0.44
N PRO A 120 15.49 -0.51 0.61
CA PRO A 120 15.14 -0.87 1.98
C PRO A 120 13.62 -0.96 2.23
N PHE A 121 12.83 -0.12 1.57
CA PHE A 121 11.36 -0.19 1.61
C PHE A 121 10.85 -1.55 1.14
N PHE A 122 11.24 -1.97 -0.07
CA PHE A 122 10.80 -3.24 -0.65
C PHE A 122 11.19 -4.42 0.26
N ARG A 123 12.43 -4.47 0.72
CA ARG A 123 12.90 -5.52 1.63
C ARG A 123 12.14 -5.55 2.95
N SER A 124 11.81 -4.39 3.52
CA SER A 124 11.05 -4.32 4.78
C SER A 124 9.62 -4.81 4.60
N VAL A 125 8.93 -4.42 3.51
CA VAL A 125 7.58 -4.92 3.21
C VAL A 125 7.62 -6.40 2.89
N TYR A 126 8.60 -6.87 2.11
CA TYR A 126 8.80 -8.28 1.78
C TYR A 126 8.94 -9.14 3.04
N GLN A 127 9.88 -8.78 3.92
CA GLN A 127 10.10 -9.53 5.16
C GLN A 127 8.87 -9.52 6.06
N ALA A 128 8.26 -8.37 6.27
CA ALA A 128 7.05 -8.26 7.07
C ALA A 128 5.87 -9.04 6.46
N THR A 129 5.82 -9.15 5.14
CA THR A 129 4.81 -9.99 4.46
C THR A 129 5.03 -11.47 4.76
N ILE A 130 6.26 -11.95 4.66
CA ILE A 130 6.58 -13.34 5.02
C ILE A 130 6.17 -13.61 6.46
N ASP A 131 6.57 -12.73 7.39
CA ASP A 131 6.32 -12.91 8.82
C ASP A 131 4.83 -12.91 9.18
N HIS A 132 3.98 -12.19 8.44
CA HIS A 132 2.56 -12.08 8.76
C HIS A 132 1.64 -12.92 7.88
N LEU A 133 1.91 -13.01 6.57
CA LEU A 133 1.07 -13.77 5.64
C LEU A 133 1.25 -15.27 5.85
N TYR A 134 2.50 -15.74 5.96
CA TYR A 134 2.78 -17.18 6.13
C TYR A 134 2.69 -17.68 7.58
N ASN A 135 2.34 -16.82 8.55
CA ASN A 135 1.87 -17.26 9.86
C ASN A 135 0.35 -17.52 9.91
N ASP A 136 -0.35 -17.32 8.81
CA ASP A 136 -1.79 -17.62 8.73
C ASP A 136 -2.04 -19.09 8.37
N GLU A 137 -2.73 -19.82 9.23
CA GLU A 137 -3.05 -21.24 9.04
C GLU A 137 -3.84 -21.52 7.76
N ARG A 138 -4.60 -20.56 7.25
CA ARG A 138 -5.32 -20.70 5.97
C ARG A 138 -4.36 -20.76 4.80
N VAL A 139 -3.28 -19.96 4.87
CA VAL A 139 -2.20 -20.01 3.88
C VAL A 139 -1.47 -21.35 3.98
N TRP A 140 -1.21 -21.84 5.19
CA TRP A 140 -0.58 -23.15 5.40
C TRP A 140 -1.35 -24.28 4.72
N SER A 141 -2.65 -24.34 4.96
CA SER A 141 -3.52 -25.36 4.36
C SER A 141 -3.47 -25.32 2.83
N HIS A 142 -3.37 -24.12 2.26
CA HIS A 142 -3.33 -23.94 0.81
C HIS A 142 -2.00 -24.37 0.18
N ILE A 143 -0.87 -24.05 0.85
CA ILE A 143 0.47 -24.44 0.36
C ILE A 143 0.92 -25.83 0.80
N GLY A 144 0.07 -26.57 1.51
CA GLY A 144 0.38 -27.92 2.01
C GLY A 144 1.32 -27.93 3.22
N TYR A 145 1.50 -26.79 3.91
CA TYR A 145 2.31 -26.75 5.12
C TYR A 145 1.49 -27.23 6.32
N GLU A 146 1.93 -28.28 6.97
CA GLU A 146 1.24 -28.92 8.08
C GLU A 146 1.43 -28.23 9.44
N GLY A 147 2.14 -27.14 9.51
CA GLY A 147 2.48 -26.45 10.76
C GLY A 147 3.79 -26.96 11.40
N SER A 148 4.03 -26.54 12.65
CA SER A 148 5.28 -26.85 13.35
C SER A 148 5.45 -28.35 13.55
N SER A 149 6.58 -28.88 13.10
CA SER A 149 6.95 -30.29 13.33
C SER A 149 7.22 -30.61 14.79
N PHE A 150 7.49 -29.60 15.62
CA PHE A 150 7.73 -29.78 17.06
C PHE A 150 6.52 -30.37 17.77
N GLU A 151 5.31 -29.87 17.49
CA GLU A 151 4.05 -30.37 18.08
C GLU A 151 3.70 -31.79 17.61
N LYS A 152 4.31 -32.23 16.51
CA LYS A 152 4.09 -33.55 15.90
C LYS A 152 5.22 -34.56 16.24
N GLY A 153 6.03 -34.28 17.26
CA GLY A 153 7.15 -35.15 17.68
C GLY A 153 8.42 -35.01 16.81
N GLY A 154 8.56 -33.95 16.05
CA GLY A 154 9.71 -33.70 15.17
C GLY A 154 9.72 -34.60 13.95
N TYR A 155 10.89 -34.86 13.40
CA TYR A 155 11.11 -35.67 12.19
C TYR A 155 11.60 -37.09 12.50
N LEU A 156 11.50 -37.57 13.76
CA LEU A 156 11.98 -38.90 14.15
C LEU A 156 11.24 -40.05 13.46
N GLY A 157 9.99 -39.87 13.09
CA GLY A 157 9.17 -40.89 12.45
C GLY A 157 8.41 -40.41 11.22
N ARG A 158 8.82 -39.29 10.62
CA ARG A 158 8.12 -38.69 9.48
C ARG A 158 9.10 -37.89 8.60
N GLY A 159 8.66 -37.50 7.40
CA GLY A 159 9.46 -36.69 6.48
C GLY A 159 10.51 -37.48 5.69
N PHE A 160 10.38 -38.81 5.64
CA PHE A 160 11.31 -39.67 4.88
C PHE A 160 10.85 -39.89 3.44
N ASP A 161 9.57 -39.73 3.18
CA ASP A 161 8.92 -39.99 1.88
C ASP A 161 8.46 -38.69 1.20
N ASP A 162 8.94 -37.52 1.69
CA ASP A 162 8.50 -36.22 1.19
C ASP A 162 9.12 -35.87 -0.19
N ILE A 163 10.05 -36.68 -0.67
CA ILE A 163 10.76 -36.47 -1.94
C ILE A 163 10.51 -37.68 -2.84
N ASP A 164 9.61 -37.53 -3.81
CA ASP A 164 9.24 -38.57 -4.77
C ASP A 164 9.90 -38.40 -6.16
N TRP A 165 10.78 -37.40 -6.31
CA TRP A 165 11.45 -37.03 -7.56
C TRP A 165 12.93 -37.41 -7.60
N LEU A 166 13.43 -38.13 -6.63
CA LEU A 166 14.72 -38.78 -6.61
C LEU A 166 14.58 -40.21 -7.09
#